data_46a8dec159996ccf3d732bb21ee85650
#
_entry.id   46a8dec159996ccf3d732bb21ee85650
#
_cell.length_a   1.000
_cell.length_b   1.000
_cell.length_c   1.000
_cell.angle_alpha   90.00
_cell.angle_beta   90.00
_cell.angle_gamma   90.00
#
_symmetry.space_group_name_H-M   'P 1'
#
loop_
_entity.id
_entity.type
_entity.pdbx_description
1 polymer ?
#
loop_
_entity_poly.entity_id
_entity_poly.type
_entity_poly.pdbx_seq_one_letter_code
_entity_poly.pdbx_strand_id
1 'polypeptide(L)'
;MVINARDIQQQANAAGAGVASARAQLDLARANRARYEELYAAQAISEAMLDQYRTNERAAEAAYRQALAQNTQSSNALGYTNLIAGADGVISGIAAEEGQVVAAGQTVMTLTQDGEREIEIAVPESRLAEVSIGMPAAVSLWANHAALTGTVREIAPVADAAGGTYA
;
A
#
# COMPACT_ATOMS: atom_id res chain seq x y z
N MET A 1 -4.38 -15.51 3.73
CA MET A 1 -3.49 -15.77 4.89
C MET A 1 -3.65 -14.67 5.91
N VAL A 2 -3.58 -15.00 7.20
CA VAL A 2 -3.74 -14.02 8.28
C VAL A 2 -2.48 -14.04 9.15
N ILE A 3 -1.92 -12.85 9.40
CA ILE A 3 -0.78 -12.66 10.30
C ILE A 3 -1.32 -12.36 11.70
N ASN A 4 -0.73 -12.93 12.75
CA ASN A 4 -1.11 -12.60 14.12
C ASN A 4 -0.77 -11.14 14.44
N ALA A 5 -1.80 -10.33 14.61
CA ALA A 5 -1.69 -8.88 14.69
C ALA A 5 -2.13 -8.33 16.06
N ARG A 6 -2.02 -9.11 17.12
CA ARG A 6 -2.52 -8.69 18.46
C ARG A 6 -1.96 -7.34 18.89
N ASP A 7 -0.66 -7.12 18.71
CA ASP A 7 -0.01 -5.86 19.09
C ASP A 7 -0.49 -4.69 18.21
N ILE A 8 -0.63 -4.93 16.91
CA ILE A 8 -1.15 -3.94 15.96
C ILE A 8 -2.62 -3.61 16.29
N GLN A 9 -3.43 -4.62 16.67
CA GLN A 9 -4.80 -4.40 17.12
C GLN A 9 -4.86 -3.53 18.38
N GLN A 10 -3.99 -3.78 19.37
CA GLN A 10 -3.92 -2.96 20.58
C GLN A 10 -3.50 -1.52 20.25
N GLN A 11 -2.56 -1.35 19.34
CA GLN A 11 -2.13 -0.03 18.88
C GLN A 11 -3.28 0.72 18.17
N ALA A 12 -4.05 0.04 17.32
CA ALA A 12 -5.23 0.63 16.66
C ALA A 12 -6.31 1.03 17.68
N ASN A 13 -6.57 0.18 18.70
CA ASN A 13 -7.51 0.49 19.77
C ASN A 13 -7.05 1.71 20.58
N ALA A 14 -5.76 1.78 20.94
CA ALA A 14 -5.19 2.93 21.64
C ALA A 14 -5.29 4.23 20.83
N ALA A 15 -5.01 4.16 19.53
CA ALA A 15 -5.16 5.31 18.62
C ALA A 15 -6.64 5.77 18.53
N GLY A 16 -7.59 4.83 18.47
CA GLY A 16 -9.02 5.13 18.51
C GLY A 16 -9.46 5.82 19.81
N ALA A 17 -8.95 5.36 20.96
CA ALA A 17 -9.18 6.03 22.23
C ALA A 17 -8.59 7.46 22.26
N GLY A 18 -7.42 7.65 21.63
CA GLY A 18 -6.80 8.98 21.44
C GLY A 18 -7.70 9.94 20.64
N VAL A 19 -8.33 9.46 19.58
CA VAL A 19 -9.31 10.25 18.79
C VAL A 19 -10.49 10.66 19.65
N ALA A 20 -11.06 9.74 20.45
CA ALA A 20 -12.19 10.04 21.33
C ALA A 20 -11.82 11.12 22.37
N SER A 21 -10.64 11.03 22.97
CA SER A 21 -10.13 12.02 23.92
C SER A 21 -9.94 13.39 23.26
N ALA A 22 -9.27 13.45 22.10
CA ALA A 22 -9.03 14.69 21.40
C ALA A 22 -10.34 15.35 20.91
N ARG A 23 -11.34 14.54 20.53
CA ARG A 23 -12.67 15.04 20.17
C ARG A 23 -13.37 15.67 21.36
N ALA A 24 -13.36 15.04 22.53
CA ALA A 24 -13.94 15.61 23.73
C ALA A 24 -13.32 16.95 24.13
N GLN A 25 -11.99 17.09 23.95
CA GLN A 25 -11.29 18.35 24.17
C GLN A 25 -11.70 19.44 23.16
N LEU A 26 -11.86 19.07 21.89
CA LEU A 26 -12.33 19.99 20.86
C LEU A 26 -13.77 20.43 21.13
N ASP A 27 -14.65 19.53 21.50
CA ASP A 27 -16.05 19.84 21.82
C ASP A 27 -16.14 20.80 23.03
N LEU A 28 -15.31 20.60 24.06
CA LEU A 28 -15.20 21.53 25.19
C LEU A 28 -14.67 22.90 24.74
N ALA A 29 -13.63 22.93 23.91
CA ALA A 29 -13.05 24.19 23.43
C ALA A 29 -14.08 24.96 22.58
N ARG A 30 -14.85 24.30 21.73
CA ARG A 30 -15.96 24.89 20.95
C ARG A 30 -17.06 25.46 21.84
N ALA A 31 -17.49 24.71 22.84
CA ALA A 31 -18.51 25.18 23.79
C ALA A 31 -18.03 26.43 24.57
N ASN A 32 -16.78 26.42 24.98
CA ASN A 32 -16.19 27.57 25.64
C ASN A 32 -16.14 28.78 24.68
N ARG A 33 -15.58 28.62 23.45
CA ARG A 33 -15.57 29.70 22.48
C ARG A 33 -16.96 30.29 22.24
N ALA A 34 -17.97 29.46 22.02
CA ALA A 34 -19.34 29.94 21.80
C ALA A 34 -19.87 30.75 22.98
N ARG A 35 -19.65 30.30 24.21
CA ARG A 35 -20.03 31.02 25.42
C ARG A 35 -19.34 32.40 25.53
N TYR A 36 -18.04 32.45 25.23
CA TYR A 36 -17.27 33.69 25.30
C TYR A 36 -17.57 34.62 24.13
N GLU A 37 -18.02 34.15 22.98
CA GLU A 37 -18.57 34.98 21.91
C GLU A 37 -19.86 35.72 22.33
N GLU A 38 -20.76 35.02 23.06
CA GLU A 38 -21.96 35.65 23.62
C GLU A 38 -21.61 36.71 24.67
N LEU A 39 -20.63 36.42 25.55
CA LEU A 39 -20.16 37.40 26.55
C LEU A 39 -19.49 38.61 25.91
N TYR A 40 -18.76 38.42 24.84
CA TYR A 40 -18.16 39.52 24.08
C TYR A 40 -19.22 40.38 23.38
N ALA A 41 -20.22 39.75 22.77
CA ALA A 41 -21.36 40.46 22.18
C ALA A 41 -22.13 41.28 23.22
N ALA A 42 -22.20 40.80 24.47
CA ALA A 42 -22.75 41.54 25.59
C ALA A 42 -21.79 42.56 26.23
N GLN A 43 -20.60 42.77 25.61
CA GLN A 43 -19.54 43.66 26.12
C GLN A 43 -19.04 43.33 27.54
N ALA A 44 -19.20 42.07 27.98
CA ALA A 44 -18.81 41.60 29.32
C ALA A 44 -17.34 41.19 29.41
N ILE A 45 -16.65 41.03 28.28
CA ILE A 45 -15.23 40.62 28.21
C ILE A 45 -14.48 41.42 27.16
N SER A 46 -13.13 41.40 27.24
CA SER A 46 -12.26 41.98 26.23
C SER A 46 -12.09 41.10 24.99
N GLU A 47 -11.75 41.72 23.86
CA GLU A 47 -11.40 41.01 22.62
C GLU A 47 -10.22 40.04 22.83
N ALA A 48 -9.19 40.43 23.57
CA ALA A 48 -8.04 39.62 23.90
C ALA A 48 -8.45 38.30 24.60
N MET A 49 -9.47 38.35 25.45
CA MET A 49 -9.99 37.16 26.11
C MET A 49 -10.72 36.24 25.10
N LEU A 50 -11.52 36.78 24.20
CA LEU A 50 -12.17 36.02 23.15
C LEU A 50 -11.13 35.35 22.22
N ASP A 51 -10.09 36.09 21.84
CA ASP A 51 -9.03 35.53 20.96
C ASP A 51 -8.25 34.40 21.63
N GLN A 52 -8.12 34.39 22.95
CA GLN A 52 -7.57 33.28 23.69
C GLN A 52 -8.42 31.99 23.49
N TYR A 53 -9.75 32.11 23.59
CA TYR A 53 -10.63 30.93 23.37
C TYR A 53 -10.69 30.49 21.92
N ARG A 54 -10.63 31.42 20.98
CA ARG A 54 -10.47 31.09 19.55
C ARG A 54 -9.17 30.33 19.27
N THR A 55 -8.10 30.74 19.90
CA THR A 55 -6.79 30.10 19.76
C THR A 55 -6.80 28.71 20.40
N ASN A 56 -7.43 28.57 21.57
CA ASN A 56 -7.59 27.28 22.23
C ASN A 56 -8.41 26.28 21.38
N GLU A 57 -9.49 26.73 20.72
CA GLU A 57 -10.25 25.89 19.81
C GLU A 57 -9.41 25.43 18.62
N ARG A 58 -8.65 26.36 17.98
CA ARG A 58 -7.76 26.01 16.86
C ARG A 58 -6.71 24.98 17.28
N ALA A 59 -6.15 25.11 18.49
CA ALA A 59 -5.18 24.15 19.02
C ALA A 59 -5.82 22.79 19.26
N ALA A 60 -7.03 22.74 19.85
CA ALA A 60 -7.76 21.50 20.06
C ALA A 60 -8.18 20.85 18.73
N GLU A 61 -8.54 21.63 17.72
CA GLU A 61 -8.85 21.12 16.38
C GLU A 61 -7.62 20.52 15.70
N ALA A 62 -6.46 21.15 15.83
CA ALA A 62 -5.21 20.60 15.31
C ALA A 62 -4.84 19.29 16.01
N ALA A 63 -5.00 19.19 17.32
CA ALA A 63 -4.78 17.96 18.10
C ALA A 63 -5.74 16.83 17.66
N TYR A 64 -7.00 17.16 17.41
CA TYR A 64 -7.98 16.18 16.91
C TYR A 64 -7.61 15.66 15.52
N ARG A 65 -7.20 16.55 14.60
CA ARG A 65 -6.73 16.14 13.26
C ARG A 65 -5.50 15.24 13.34
N GLN A 66 -4.57 15.55 14.24
CA GLN A 66 -3.39 14.70 14.48
C GLN A 66 -3.78 13.31 14.98
N ALA A 67 -4.69 13.24 15.95
CA ALA A 67 -5.19 11.96 16.46
C ALA A 67 -5.90 11.14 15.39
N LEU A 68 -6.69 11.76 14.50
CA LEU A 68 -7.31 11.12 13.35
C LEU A 68 -6.27 10.52 12.40
N ALA A 69 -5.22 11.28 12.06
CA ALA A 69 -4.15 10.80 11.19
C ALA A 69 -3.43 9.58 11.80
N GLN A 70 -3.15 9.62 13.09
CA GLN A 70 -2.55 8.50 13.82
C GLN A 70 -3.46 7.26 13.84
N ASN A 71 -4.76 7.45 14.05
CA ASN A 71 -5.73 6.34 14.01
C ASN A 71 -5.82 5.73 12.61
N THR A 72 -5.85 6.55 11.56
CA THR A 72 -5.84 6.06 10.16
C THR A 72 -4.59 5.23 9.88
N GLN A 73 -3.41 5.70 10.31
CA GLN A 73 -2.15 4.96 10.15
C GLN A 73 -2.20 3.60 10.85
N SER A 74 -2.67 3.56 12.10
CA SER A 74 -2.77 2.32 12.87
C SER A 74 -3.82 1.35 12.28
N SER A 75 -4.93 1.87 11.78
CA SER A 75 -5.97 1.10 11.11
C SER A 75 -5.47 0.49 9.79
N ASN A 76 -4.71 1.25 8.99
CA ASN A 76 -4.09 0.74 7.77
C ASN A 76 -3.08 -0.38 8.09
N ALA A 77 -2.26 -0.19 9.13
CA ALA A 77 -1.32 -1.23 9.56
C ALA A 77 -2.04 -2.52 9.95
N LEU A 78 -3.20 -2.42 10.60
CA LEU A 78 -4.06 -3.57 10.91
C LEU A 78 -4.62 -4.21 9.62
N GLY A 79 -5.03 -3.43 8.64
CA GLY A 79 -5.51 -3.93 7.35
C GLY A 79 -4.48 -4.78 6.62
N TYR A 80 -3.20 -4.41 6.69
CA TYR A 80 -2.09 -5.15 6.07
C TYR A 80 -1.76 -6.49 6.71
N THR A 81 -2.36 -6.83 7.85
CA THR A 81 -2.20 -8.15 8.47
C THR A 81 -3.01 -9.24 7.76
N ASN A 82 -3.96 -8.85 6.92
CA ASN A 82 -4.68 -9.75 6.03
C ASN A 82 -4.05 -9.69 4.64
N LEU A 83 -3.34 -10.75 4.27
CA LEU A 83 -2.78 -10.89 2.92
C LEU A 83 -3.89 -11.37 1.98
N ILE A 84 -4.28 -10.48 1.08
CA ILE A 84 -5.32 -10.73 0.07
C ILE A 84 -4.62 -10.78 -1.28
N ALA A 85 -5.00 -11.75 -2.11
CA ALA A 85 -4.58 -11.79 -3.51
C ALA A 85 -5.16 -10.58 -4.26
N GLY A 86 -4.30 -9.80 -4.89
CA GLY A 86 -4.70 -8.61 -5.67
C GLY A 86 -5.23 -8.93 -7.06
N ALA A 87 -5.08 -10.19 -7.52
CA ALA A 87 -5.52 -10.67 -8.83
C ALA A 87 -5.80 -12.17 -8.77
N ASP A 88 -6.51 -12.67 -9.78
CA ASP A 88 -6.67 -14.11 -10.01
C ASP A 88 -5.32 -14.73 -10.43
N GLY A 89 -5.06 -15.96 -9.96
CA GLY A 89 -3.80 -16.61 -10.26
C GLY A 89 -3.57 -17.86 -9.40
N VAL A 90 -2.38 -18.41 -9.51
CA VAL A 90 -1.94 -19.61 -8.79
C VAL A 90 -0.78 -19.25 -7.84
N ILE A 91 -0.81 -19.77 -6.62
CA ILE A 91 0.32 -19.64 -5.70
C ILE A 91 1.47 -20.49 -6.24
N SER A 92 2.55 -19.84 -6.67
CA SER A 92 3.73 -20.50 -7.24
C SER A 92 4.85 -20.74 -6.22
N GLY A 93 4.79 -20.09 -5.07
CA GLY A 93 5.74 -20.29 -3.99
C GLY A 93 5.20 -19.87 -2.64
N ILE A 94 5.57 -20.60 -1.60
CA ILE A 94 5.30 -20.28 -0.20
C ILE A 94 6.66 -20.18 0.49
N ALA A 95 7.00 -18.98 0.99
CA ALA A 95 8.29 -18.67 1.60
C ALA A 95 8.22 -18.52 3.13
N ALA A 96 7.05 -18.71 3.73
CA ALA A 96 6.86 -18.63 5.18
C ALA A 96 6.04 -19.80 5.69
N GLU A 97 6.39 -20.31 6.88
CA GLU A 97 5.70 -21.38 7.56
C GLU A 97 4.73 -20.88 8.63
N GLU A 98 3.80 -21.73 9.05
CA GLU A 98 2.89 -21.42 10.14
C GLU A 98 3.67 -21.26 11.47
N GLY A 99 3.38 -20.17 12.18
CA GLY A 99 4.09 -19.82 13.41
C GLY A 99 5.41 -19.07 13.21
N GLN A 100 5.85 -18.85 11.98
CA GLN A 100 7.05 -18.07 11.69
C GLN A 100 6.78 -16.57 11.91
N VAL A 101 7.77 -15.88 12.50
CA VAL A 101 7.78 -14.42 12.60
C VAL A 101 8.26 -13.82 11.27
N VAL A 102 7.46 -12.96 10.68
CA VAL A 102 7.76 -12.28 9.41
C VAL A 102 7.92 -10.78 9.64
N ALA A 103 8.86 -10.18 8.94
CA ALA A 103 9.09 -8.74 8.97
C ALA A 103 8.28 -8.02 7.88
N ALA A 104 8.06 -6.71 8.07
CA ALA A 104 7.45 -5.89 7.03
C ALA A 104 8.34 -5.90 5.77
N GLY A 105 7.72 -6.14 4.59
CA GLY A 105 8.43 -6.24 3.32
C GLY A 105 8.99 -7.64 3.01
N GLN A 106 8.88 -8.60 3.91
CA GLN A 106 9.30 -9.97 3.65
C GLN A 106 8.30 -10.67 2.74
N THR A 107 8.81 -11.34 1.70
CA THR A 107 7.99 -12.18 0.83
C THR A 107 7.49 -13.40 1.59
N VAL A 108 6.19 -13.61 1.62
CA VAL A 108 5.53 -14.75 2.30
C VAL A 108 5.00 -15.75 1.28
N MET A 109 4.47 -15.25 0.18
CA MET A 109 3.92 -16.04 -0.93
C MET A 109 4.19 -15.34 -2.24
N THR A 110 4.32 -16.12 -3.31
CA THR A 110 4.39 -15.61 -4.68
C THR A 110 3.13 -16.05 -5.40
N LEU A 111 2.40 -15.08 -5.97
CA LEU A 111 1.24 -15.30 -6.81
C LEU A 111 1.66 -15.12 -8.26
N THR A 112 1.50 -16.16 -9.08
CA THR A 112 1.61 -16.06 -10.53
C THR A 112 0.22 -15.79 -11.10
N GLN A 113 0.06 -14.64 -11.72
CA GLN A 113 -1.21 -14.26 -12.33
C GLN A 113 -1.52 -15.16 -13.53
N ASP A 114 -2.79 -15.48 -13.72
CA ASP A 114 -3.26 -16.16 -14.91
C ASP A 114 -3.38 -15.13 -16.04
N GLY A 115 -2.75 -15.43 -17.18
CA GLY A 115 -2.69 -14.49 -18.29
C GLY A 115 -1.89 -15.01 -19.46
N GLU A 116 -1.58 -14.12 -20.40
CA GLU A 116 -0.72 -14.44 -21.54
C GLU A 116 0.65 -14.90 -21.05
N ARG A 117 1.15 -15.95 -21.67
CA ARG A 117 2.44 -16.53 -21.32
C ARG A 117 3.47 -16.07 -22.32
N GLU A 118 4.62 -15.74 -21.82
CA GLU A 118 5.76 -15.32 -22.61
C GLU A 118 6.87 -16.37 -22.50
N ILE A 119 7.65 -16.49 -23.55
CA ILE A 119 8.83 -17.33 -23.60
C ILE A 119 10.00 -16.41 -23.93
N GLU A 120 10.95 -16.33 -23.03
CA GLU A 120 12.19 -15.64 -23.22
C GLU A 120 13.21 -16.61 -23.83
N ILE A 121 13.84 -16.18 -24.93
CA ILE A 121 14.88 -16.95 -25.62
C ILE A 121 16.12 -16.09 -25.83
N ALA A 122 17.28 -16.68 -25.70
CA ALA A 122 18.55 -16.04 -25.97
C ALA A 122 18.95 -16.20 -27.44
N VAL A 123 18.99 -15.09 -28.18
CA VAL A 123 19.37 -15.07 -29.60
C VAL A 123 20.81 -14.55 -29.74
N PRO A 124 21.75 -15.30 -30.37
CA PRO A 124 23.10 -14.81 -30.62
C PRO A 124 23.08 -13.57 -31.53
N GLU A 125 24.01 -12.64 -31.29
CA GLU A 125 24.13 -11.39 -32.06
C GLU A 125 24.21 -11.65 -33.59
N SER A 126 24.90 -12.70 -34.02
CA SER A 126 25.02 -13.10 -35.41
C SER A 126 23.70 -13.42 -36.11
N ARG A 127 22.67 -13.74 -35.35
CA ARG A 127 21.32 -14.09 -35.86
C ARG A 127 20.26 -13.04 -35.54
N LEU A 128 20.63 -11.97 -34.87
CA LEU A 128 19.66 -10.93 -34.46
C LEU A 128 18.97 -10.25 -35.69
N ALA A 129 19.68 -10.14 -36.80
CA ALA A 129 19.12 -9.59 -38.02
C ALA A 129 17.99 -10.43 -38.65
N GLU A 130 17.88 -11.71 -38.25
CA GLU A 130 16.82 -12.61 -38.72
C GLU A 130 15.52 -12.46 -37.90
N VAL A 131 15.55 -11.75 -36.77
CA VAL A 131 14.43 -11.60 -35.86
C VAL A 131 13.91 -10.17 -35.87
N SER A 132 12.62 -9.99 -35.97
CA SER A 132 11.95 -8.68 -35.89
C SER A 132 10.69 -8.72 -35.02
N ILE A 133 10.39 -7.59 -34.40
CA ILE A 133 9.16 -7.45 -33.61
C ILE A 133 7.95 -7.68 -34.51
N GLY A 134 6.98 -8.49 -34.03
CA GLY A 134 5.80 -8.91 -34.77
C GLY A 134 6.01 -10.16 -35.64
N MET A 135 7.21 -10.70 -35.72
CA MET A 135 7.50 -11.91 -36.48
C MET A 135 6.78 -13.12 -35.83
N PRO A 136 6.11 -13.98 -36.64
CA PRO A 136 5.50 -15.20 -36.10
C PRO A 136 6.56 -16.22 -35.68
N ALA A 137 6.36 -16.80 -34.51
CA ALA A 137 7.22 -17.84 -33.94
C ALA A 137 6.43 -19.12 -33.67
N ALA A 138 6.99 -20.25 -34.06
CA ALA A 138 6.45 -21.58 -33.73
C ALA A 138 7.17 -22.12 -32.49
N VAL A 139 6.40 -22.48 -31.46
CA VAL A 139 6.91 -23.02 -30.20
C VAL A 139 6.42 -24.46 -30.06
N SER A 140 7.34 -25.39 -29.84
CA SER A 140 7.02 -26.79 -29.56
C SER A 140 7.31 -27.09 -28.09
N LEU A 141 6.30 -27.55 -27.37
CA LEU A 141 6.43 -27.94 -25.96
C LEU A 141 6.88 -29.40 -25.87
N TRP A 142 7.96 -29.66 -25.15
CA TRP A 142 8.49 -31.01 -24.99
C TRP A 142 7.58 -31.93 -24.15
N ALA A 143 6.86 -31.33 -23.18
CA ALA A 143 6.06 -32.12 -22.24
C ALA A 143 4.89 -32.86 -22.88
N ASN A 144 4.25 -32.31 -23.90
CA ASN A 144 3.05 -32.86 -24.52
C ASN A 144 3.06 -32.77 -26.06
N HIS A 145 4.20 -32.42 -26.66
CA HIS A 145 4.37 -32.18 -28.10
C HIS A 145 3.38 -31.18 -28.73
N ALA A 146 2.78 -30.34 -27.90
CA ALA A 146 1.88 -29.30 -28.41
C ALA A 146 2.67 -28.23 -29.18
N ALA A 147 2.18 -27.90 -30.36
CA ALA A 147 2.68 -26.78 -31.14
C ALA A 147 1.83 -25.55 -30.86
N LEU A 148 2.48 -24.46 -30.45
CA LEU A 148 1.88 -23.15 -30.21
C LEU A 148 2.43 -22.15 -31.20
N THR A 149 1.62 -21.17 -31.58
CA THR A 149 2.07 -20.03 -32.39
C THR A 149 2.09 -18.80 -31.50
N GLY A 150 3.18 -18.07 -31.52
CA GLY A 150 3.33 -16.78 -30.87
C GLY A 150 3.83 -15.73 -31.85
N THR A 151 4.03 -14.54 -31.34
CA THR A 151 4.68 -13.43 -32.09
C THR A 151 5.78 -12.85 -31.23
N VAL A 152 6.87 -12.42 -31.86
CA VAL A 152 7.94 -11.70 -31.17
C VAL A 152 7.39 -10.36 -30.68
N ARG A 153 7.33 -10.17 -29.39
CA ARG A 153 6.82 -8.94 -28.75
C ARG A 153 7.90 -7.91 -28.60
N GLU A 154 9.05 -8.30 -28.12
CA GLU A 154 10.13 -7.42 -27.74
C GLU A 154 11.49 -8.06 -28.04
N ILE A 155 12.48 -7.26 -28.32
CA ILE A 155 13.88 -7.67 -28.42
C ILE A 155 14.64 -6.76 -27.44
N ALA A 156 15.39 -7.34 -26.53
CA ALA A 156 16.15 -6.57 -25.55
C ALA A 156 17.13 -5.63 -26.25
N PRO A 157 17.20 -4.35 -25.85
CA PRO A 157 18.05 -3.36 -26.54
C PRO A 157 19.54 -3.53 -26.25
N VAL A 158 19.88 -4.38 -25.27
CA VAL A 158 21.28 -4.63 -24.83
C VAL A 158 21.50 -6.12 -24.72
N ALA A 159 22.65 -6.57 -25.24
CA ALA A 159 23.07 -7.97 -25.09
C ALA A 159 23.38 -8.29 -23.61
N ASP A 160 23.08 -9.53 -23.20
CA ASP A 160 23.58 -10.05 -21.93
C ASP A 160 25.11 -10.08 -21.93
N ALA A 161 25.72 -9.43 -20.92
CA ALA A 161 27.17 -9.27 -20.81
C ALA A 161 27.92 -10.61 -20.65
N ALA A 162 27.27 -11.65 -20.18
CA ALA A 162 27.87 -12.97 -19.96
C ALA A 162 27.80 -13.88 -21.21
N GLY A 163 26.74 -13.73 -22.02
CA GLY A 163 26.45 -14.62 -23.16
C GLY A 163 26.56 -13.98 -24.53
N GLY A 164 26.62 -12.65 -24.65
CA GLY A 164 26.58 -11.97 -25.95
C GLY A 164 25.30 -12.27 -26.72
N THR A 165 24.20 -12.51 -26.00
CA THR A 165 22.89 -12.87 -26.53
C THR A 165 21.86 -11.80 -26.21
N TYR A 166 20.87 -11.65 -27.06
CA TYR A 166 19.72 -10.76 -26.88
C TYR A 166 18.50 -11.61 -26.48
N ALA A 167 17.73 -11.14 -25.49
CA ALA A 167 16.50 -11.78 -25.03
C ALA A 167 15.24 -11.12 -25.64
#